data_05ae0dc5bc98789fa512da1fa6637272
#
_entry.id   05ae0dc5bc98789fa512da1fa6637272
#
_cell.length_a   1.000
_cell.length_b   1.000
_cell.length_c   1.000
_cell.angle_alpha   90.00
_cell.angle_beta   90.00
_cell.angle_gamma   90.00
#
_symmetry.space_group_name_H-M   'P 1'
#
loop_
_entity.id
_entity.type
_entity.pdbx_description
1 polymer ?
#
loop_
_entity_poly.entity_id
_entity_poly.type
_entity_poly.pdbx_seq_one_letter_code
_entity_poly.pdbx_strand_id
1 'polypeptide(L)'
;MAAVMGLEPADIVAVCREVAPNEECQAANFNSPGQVVISGIAEYVDRAVAAAKARGARKAVMLNVSAPFHSRLMMPAAEKLKAQFETYAWSEPRWPIVANVSARPVSTVADIKAALYRQTFSPVLWSDSVSHMADDGVDAFLELGPGEVLSGLNKRIRKGLTLMAAGTPEALEAMASALRSF
;
A
#
# COMPACT_ATOMS: atom_id res chain seq x y z
N MET A 1 -13.35 5.14 1.99
CA MET A 1 -11.89 5.41 2.17
C MET A 1 -11.58 6.88 1.92
N ALA A 2 -10.57 7.43 2.57
CA ALA A 2 -10.12 8.81 2.32
C ALA A 2 -8.59 8.91 2.41
N ALA A 3 -7.98 9.74 1.55
CA ALA A 3 -6.57 10.07 1.62
C ALA A 3 -6.37 11.31 2.50
N VAL A 4 -5.56 11.19 3.54
CA VAL A 4 -5.22 12.26 4.50
C VAL A 4 -3.77 12.64 4.32
N MET A 5 -3.49 13.93 4.22
CA MET A 5 -2.16 14.47 3.96
C MET A 5 -1.79 15.57 4.96
N GLY A 6 -0.52 15.58 5.37
CA GLY A 6 0.05 16.66 6.19
C GLY A 6 -0.02 16.44 7.69
N LEU A 7 -0.38 15.23 8.13
CA LEU A 7 -0.24 14.76 9.51
C LEU A 7 0.74 13.59 9.56
N GLU A 8 1.35 13.37 10.72
CA GLU A 8 2.14 12.18 10.97
C GLU A 8 1.26 10.92 11.01
N PRO A 9 1.77 9.77 10.57
CA PRO A 9 1.01 8.52 10.57
C PRO A 9 0.41 8.17 11.94
N ALA A 10 1.14 8.41 13.02
CA ALA A 10 0.68 8.15 14.39
C ALA A 10 -0.55 8.99 14.76
N ASP A 11 -0.61 10.25 14.32
CA ASP A 11 -1.75 11.15 14.57
C ASP A 11 -2.99 10.65 13.82
N ILE A 12 -2.82 10.15 12.59
CA ILE A 12 -3.94 9.61 11.81
C ILE A 12 -4.47 8.32 12.44
N VAL A 13 -3.58 7.45 12.94
CA VAL A 13 -3.97 6.24 13.69
C VAL A 13 -4.73 6.64 14.96
N ALA A 14 -4.27 7.67 15.69
CA ALA A 14 -4.95 8.17 16.89
C ALA A 14 -6.35 8.71 16.56
N VAL A 15 -6.47 9.50 15.48
CA VAL A 15 -7.78 9.98 14.97
C VAL A 15 -8.74 8.82 14.70
N CYS A 16 -8.28 7.79 13.98
CA CYS A 16 -9.13 6.63 13.70
C CYS A 16 -9.61 5.96 14.99
N ARG A 17 -8.73 5.76 15.97
CA ARG A 17 -9.07 5.13 17.26
C ARG A 17 -10.07 5.94 18.06
N GLU A 18 -9.96 7.28 18.05
CA GLU A 18 -10.90 8.15 18.77
C GLU A 18 -12.30 8.11 18.20
N VAL A 19 -12.43 8.16 16.87
CA VAL A 19 -13.73 8.21 16.21
C VAL A 19 -14.37 6.83 16.02
N ALA A 20 -13.58 5.77 16.04
CA ALA A 20 -13.96 4.40 15.70
C ALA A 20 -13.27 3.39 16.66
N PRO A 21 -13.66 3.35 17.93
CA PRO A 21 -12.98 2.51 18.94
C PRO A 21 -13.10 1.00 18.70
N ASN A 22 -14.07 0.56 17.91
CA ASN A 22 -14.24 -0.84 17.51
C ASN A 22 -13.70 -1.14 16.11
N GLU A 23 -12.77 -0.32 15.60
CA GLU A 23 -12.11 -0.48 14.30
C GLU A 23 -13.05 -0.32 13.09
N GLU A 24 -14.15 0.43 13.24
CA GLU A 24 -15.05 0.77 12.13
C GLU A 24 -14.38 1.68 11.08
N CYS A 25 -13.26 2.34 11.48
CA CYS A 25 -12.36 3.09 10.60
C CYS A 25 -10.91 2.92 11.09
N GLN A 26 -9.99 2.67 10.17
CA GLN A 26 -8.58 2.45 10.48
C GLN A 26 -7.66 3.01 9.38
N ALA A 27 -6.37 3.21 9.71
CA ALA A 27 -5.34 3.48 8.71
C ALA A 27 -5.16 2.24 7.82
N ALA A 28 -5.22 2.44 6.52
CA ALA A 28 -5.25 1.37 5.52
C ALA A 28 -4.04 1.35 4.58
N ASN A 29 -3.47 2.53 4.24
CA ASN A 29 -2.27 2.59 3.43
C ASN A 29 -1.32 3.66 3.98
N PHE A 30 -0.11 3.27 4.31
CA PHE A 30 1.00 4.16 4.66
C PHE A 30 1.82 4.41 3.39
N ASN A 31 1.37 5.37 2.58
CA ASN A 31 1.85 5.53 1.20
C ASN A 31 3.21 6.25 1.11
N SER A 32 3.40 7.29 1.89
CA SER A 32 4.66 8.06 1.95
C SER A 32 4.64 8.95 3.19
N PRO A 33 5.76 9.57 3.60
CA PRO A 33 5.77 10.56 4.66
C PRO A 33 4.64 11.59 4.48
N GLY A 34 3.82 11.77 5.51
CA GLY A 34 2.69 12.70 5.51
C GLY A 34 1.52 12.31 4.59
N GLN A 35 1.43 11.08 4.08
CA GLN A 35 0.29 10.59 3.30
C GLN A 35 -0.17 9.21 3.75
N VAL A 36 -1.35 9.17 4.38
CA VAL A 36 -2.00 7.93 4.83
C VAL A 36 -3.42 7.88 4.27
N VAL A 37 -3.85 6.69 3.86
CA VAL A 37 -5.25 6.43 3.51
C VAL A 37 -5.94 5.77 4.69
N ILE A 38 -7.14 6.24 5.02
CA ILE A 38 -8.03 5.63 6.00
C ILE A 38 -9.17 4.89 5.32
N SER A 39 -9.62 3.80 5.94
CA SER A 39 -10.64 2.90 5.38
C SER A 39 -11.59 2.42 6.47
N GLY A 40 -12.86 2.24 6.12
CA GLY A 40 -13.87 1.78 7.07
C GLY A 40 -15.30 2.06 6.62
N ILE A 41 -16.21 2.06 7.57
CA ILE A 41 -17.61 2.45 7.39
C ILE A 41 -17.66 3.93 7.03
N ALA A 42 -18.47 4.32 6.03
CA ALA A 42 -18.50 5.66 5.46
C ALA A 42 -18.66 6.77 6.53
N GLU A 43 -19.62 6.62 7.44
CA GLU A 43 -19.85 7.58 8.53
C GLU A 43 -18.60 7.82 9.39
N TYR A 44 -17.89 6.75 9.78
CA TYR A 44 -16.69 6.87 10.61
C TYR A 44 -15.50 7.44 9.81
N VAL A 45 -15.42 7.14 8.50
CA VAL A 45 -14.44 7.76 7.61
C VAL A 45 -14.68 9.27 7.51
N ASP A 46 -15.93 9.73 7.37
CA ASP A 46 -16.29 11.15 7.33
C ASP A 46 -15.93 11.85 8.65
N ARG A 47 -16.25 11.22 9.79
CA ARG A 47 -15.87 11.73 11.11
C ARG A 47 -14.35 11.82 11.28
N ALA A 48 -13.62 10.79 10.83
CA ALA A 48 -12.16 10.79 10.88
C ALA A 48 -11.54 11.88 9.98
N VAL A 49 -12.11 12.12 8.80
CA VAL A 49 -11.72 13.23 7.91
C VAL A 49 -11.93 14.59 8.59
N ALA A 50 -13.07 14.79 9.25
CA ALA A 50 -13.34 16.03 10.00
C ALA A 50 -12.34 16.22 11.17
N ALA A 51 -12.12 15.17 11.96
CA ALA A 51 -11.17 15.19 13.07
C ALA A 51 -9.73 15.42 12.61
N ALA A 52 -9.29 14.80 11.49
CA ALA A 52 -7.98 15.02 10.91
C ALA A 52 -7.78 16.47 10.44
N LYS A 53 -8.80 17.07 9.81
CA LYS A 53 -8.78 18.50 9.44
C LYS A 53 -8.67 19.41 10.67
N ALA A 54 -9.41 19.12 11.74
CA ALA A 54 -9.34 19.86 13.00
C ALA A 54 -7.95 19.78 13.66
N ARG A 55 -7.19 18.69 13.40
CA ARG A 55 -5.80 18.51 13.84
C ARG A 55 -4.76 19.09 12.88
N GLY A 56 -5.18 19.80 11.84
CA GLY A 56 -4.26 20.45 10.90
C GLY A 56 -3.88 19.63 9.69
N ALA A 57 -4.63 18.58 9.33
CA ALA A 57 -4.42 17.91 8.05
C ALA A 57 -4.53 18.91 6.90
N ARG A 58 -3.46 19.01 6.10
CA ARG A 58 -3.39 19.94 4.97
C ARG A 58 -4.44 19.64 3.90
N LYS A 59 -4.74 18.35 3.70
CA LYS A 59 -5.73 17.88 2.74
C LYS A 59 -6.31 16.52 3.21
N ALA A 60 -7.61 16.37 3.07
CA ALA A 60 -8.28 15.09 3.24
C ALA A 60 -9.36 14.96 2.14
N VAL A 61 -9.25 13.91 1.32
CA VAL A 61 -10.06 13.68 0.12
C VAL A 61 -10.68 12.30 0.15
N MET A 62 -11.99 12.23 -0.01
CA MET A 62 -12.69 10.97 -0.21
C MET A 62 -12.24 10.30 -1.51
N LEU A 63 -12.03 9.00 -1.47
CA LEU A 63 -11.67 8.19 -2.62
C LEU A 63 -12.92 7.54 -3.22
N ASN A 64 -13.00 7.54 -4.54
CA ASN A 64 -14.09 6.89 -5.27
C ASN A 64 -13.81 5.38 -5.38
N VAL A 65 -14.04 4.66 -4.29
CA VAL A 65 -13.86 3.21 -4.17
C VAL A 65 -15.12 2.56 -3.60
N SER A 66 -15.40 1.32 -4.00
CA SER A 66 -16.64 0.61 -3.68
C SER A 66 -16.59 -0.22 -2.39
N ALA A 67 -15.40 -0.37 -1.78
CA ALA A 67 -15.23 -1.22 -0.60
C ALA A 67 -14.22 -0.63 0.39
N PRO A 68 -14.28 -1.03 1.68
CA PRO A 68 -13.35 -0.60 2.72
C PRO A 68 -12.05 -1.42 2.70
N PHE A 69 -11.33 -1.36 1.55
CA PHE A 69 -10.11 -2.15 1.35
C PHE A 69 -9.08 -1.93 2.47
N HIS A 70 -8.30 -2.96 2.76
CA HIS A 70 -7.25 -2.95 3.78
C HIS A 70 -7.75 -2.60 5.18
N SER A 71 -9.00 -2.96 5.49
CA SER A 71 -9.60 -2.84 6.80
C SER A 71 -10.19 -4.17 7.26
N ARG A 72 -10.42 -4.31 8.56
CA ARG A 72 -11.01 -5.51 9.18
C ARG A 72 -12.35 -5.91 8.53
N LEU A 73 -13.08 -4.96 7.98
CA LEU A 73 -14.34 -5.22 7.27
C LEU A 73 -14.16 -6.10 6.02
N MET A 74 -12.93 -6.26 5.53
CA MET A 74 -12.61 -7.14 4.39
C MET A 74 -12.36 -8.60 4.80
N MET A 75 -12.40 -8.97 6.07
CA MET A 75 -12.19 -10.36 6.50
C MET A 75 -13.08 -11.39 5.78
N PRO A 76 -14.38 -11.15 5.56
CA PRO A 76 -15.19 -12.10 4.80
C PRO A 76 -14.72 -12.32 3.35
N ALA A 77 -14.16 -11.28 2.72
CA ALA A 77 -13.57 -11.39 1.39
C ALA A 77 -12.22 -12.13 1.43
N ALA A 78 -11.44 -11.92 2.49
CA ALA A 78 -10.17 -12.60 2.70
C ALA A 78 -10.36 -14.12 2.86
N GLU A 79 -11.38 -14.57 3.60
CA GLU A 79 -11.70 -16.00 3.74
C GLU A 79 -12.06 -16.64 2.37
N LYS A 80 -12.84 -15.94 1.55
CA LYS A 80 -13.15 -16.40 0.19
C LYS A 80 -11.89 -16.48 -0.69
N LEU A 81 -11.02 -15.46 -0.60
CA LEU A 81 -9.76 -15.44 -1.33
C LEU A 81 -8.85 -16.61 -0.90
N LYS A 82 -8.73 -16.84 0.41
CA LYS A 82 -7.95 -17.95 0.95
C LYS A 82 -8.42 -19.30 0.42
N ALA A 83 -9.74 -19.53 0.34
CA ALA A 83 -10.30 -20.74 -0.23
C ALA A 83 -9.93 -20.92 -1.72
N GLN A 84 -9.86 -19.82 -2.47
CA GLN A 84 -9.44 -19.84 -3.88
C GLN A 84 -7.97 -20.19 -4.05
N PHE A 85 -7.09 -19.90 -3.09
CA PHE A 85 -5.66 -20.26 -3.18
C PHE A 85 -5.44 -21.75 -3.35
N GLU A 86 -6.34 -22.59 -2.84
CA GLU A 86 -6.23 -24.05 -2.94
C GLU A 86 -6.64 -24.60 -4.33
N THR A 87 -7.25 -23.77 -5.16
CA THR A 87 -7.66 -24.17 -6.53
C THR A 87 -6.59 -23.88 -7.58
N TYR A 88 -5.51 -23.17 -7.22
CA TYR A 88 -4.43 -22.80 -8.12
C TYR A 88 -3.15 -23.58 -7.84
N ALA A 89 -2.41 -23.87 -8.90
CA ALA A 89 -1.03 -24.35 -8.79
C ALA A 89 -0.12 -23.17 -8.40
N TRP A 90 0.71 -23.39 -7.40
CA TRP A 90 1.69 -22.42 -6.92
C TRP A 90 3.09 -22.95 -7.14
N SER A 91 4.03 -22.04 -7.39
CA SER A 91 5.46 -22.35 -7.42
C SER A 91 6.22 -21.29 -6.60
N GLU A 92 7.36 -21.70 -6.06
CA GLU A 92 8.24 -20.77 -5.34
C GLU A 92 8.67 -19.62 -6.28
N PRO A 93 8.71 -18.40 -5.79
CA PRO A 93 9.11 -17.26 -6.60
C PRO A 93 10.61 -17.34 -6.90
N ARG A 94 11.00 -16.85 -8.08
CA ARG A 94 12.41 -16.78 -8.47
C ARG A 94 13.19 -15.74 -7.66
N TRP A 95 12.52 -14.70 -7.20
CA TRP A 95 13.05 -13.62 -6.38
C TRP A 95 12.14 -13.37 -5.18
N PRO A 96 12.67 -12.87 -4.05
CA PRO A 96 11.84 -12.54 -2.91
C PRO A 96 10.81 -11.46 -3.24
N ILE A 97 9.65 -11.52 -2.59
CA ILE A 97 8.56 -10.55 -2.70
C ILE A 97 8.52 -9.77 -1.40
N VAL A 98 8.61 -8.45 -1.45
CA VAL A 98 8.37 -7.62 -0.26
C VAL A 98 6.87 -7.47 -0.05
N ALA A 99 6.36 -8.10 1.00
CA ALA A 99 4.92 -8.16 1.25
C ALA A 99 4.39 -6.87 1.87
N ASN A 100 3.30 -6.32 1.30
CA ASN A 100 2.68 -5.07 1.75
C ASN A 100 2.31 -5.05 3.24
N VAL A 101 1.89 -6.20 3.79
CA VAL A 101 1.40 -6.31 5.18
C VAL A 101 2.51 -6.32 6.23
N SER A 102 3.74 -6.63 5.84
CA SER A 102 4.88 -6.75 6.75
C SER A 102 6.05 -5.82 6.41
N ALA A 103 6.07 -5.26 5.20
CA ALA A 103 7.22 -4.55 4.63
C ALA A 103 8.51 -5.41 4.68
N ARG A 104 8.37 -6.73 4.55
CA ARG A 104 9.48 -7.69 4.64
C ARG A 104 9.45 -8.68 3.47
N PRO A 105 10.60 -9.21 3.05
CA PRO A 105 10.66 -10.22 2.01
C PRO A 105 10.02 -11.53 2.46
N VAL A 106 9.31 -12.17 1.54
CA VAL A 106 8.78 -13.53 1.62
C VAL A 106 9.23 -14.30 0.38
N SER A 107 9.60 -15.57 0.53
CA SER A 107 10.19 -16.38 -0.53
C SER A 107 9.56 -17.76 -0.67
N THR A 108 8.66 -18.16 0.25
CA THR A 108 7.96 -19.44 0.15
C THR A 108 6.51 -19.24 -0.26
N VAL A 109 5.95 -20.24 -0.96
CA VAL A 109 4.51 -20.24 -1.31
C VAL A 109 3.64 -20.09 -0.07
N ALA A 110 4.00 -20.74 1.05
CA ALA A 110 3.25 -20.67 2.30
C ALA A 110 3.21 -19.22 2.85
N ASP A 111 4.37 -18.56 2.90
CA ASP A 111 4.47 -17.18 3.38
C ASP A 111 3.75 -16.19 2.45
N ILE A 112 3.84 -16.42 1.14
CA ILE A 112 3.14 -15.60 0.13
C ILE A 112 1.63 -15.71 0.30
N LYS A 113 1.08 -16.94 0.40
CA LYS A 113 -0.35 -17.17 0.66
C LYS A 113 -0.79 -16.48 1.96
N ALA A 114 -0.01 -16.62 3.04
CA ALA A 114 -0.29 -15.98 4.31
C ALA A 114 -0.25 -14.45 4.22
N ALA A 115 0.71 -13.89 3.49
CA ALA A 115 0.81 -12.44 3.27
C ALA A 115 -0.36 -11.90 2.42
N LEU A 116 -0.72 -12.58 1.33
CA LEU A 116 -1.85 -12.23 0.46
C LEU A 116 -3.19 -12.27 1.22
N TYR A 117 -3.38 -13.29 2.05
CA TYR A 117 -4.56 -13.37 2.92
C TYR A 117 -4.63 -12.17 3.87
N ARG A 118 -3.56 -11.93 4.63
CA ARG A 118 -3.53 -10.87 5.65
C ARG A 118 -3.65 -9.48 5.05
N GLN A 119 -3.00 -9.17 3.92
CA GLN A 119 -3.06 -7.83 3.32
C GLN A 119 -4.45 -7.40 2.88
N THR A 120 -5.38 -8.35 2.67
CA THR A 120 -6.77 -8.05 2.27
C THR A 120 -7.47 -7.19 3.33
N PHE A 121 -7.18 -7.43 4.61
CA PHE A 121 -7.80 -6.75 5.75
C PHE A 121 -6.82 -6.02 6.67
N SER A 122 -5.56 -5.90 6.27
CA SER A 122 -4.49 -5.22 7.02
C SER A 122 -3.89 -4.07 6.21
N PRO A 123 -3.24 -3.12 6.88
CA PRO A 123 -2.63 -1.98 6.20
C PRO A 123 -1.57 -2.37 5.17
N VAL A 124 -1.46 -1.56 4.11
CA VAL A 124 -0.36 -1.56 3.17
C VAL A 124 0.75 -0.67 3.72
N LEU A 125 1.91 -1.24 4.00
CA LEU A 125 3.09 -0.56 4.55
C LEU A 125 4.04 -0.17 3.40
N TRP A 126 3.55 0.63 2.43
CA TRP A 126 4.31 0.95 1.22
C TRP A 126 5.58 1.74 1.53
N SER A 127 5.47 2.77 2.37
CA SER A 127 6.62 3.59 2.78
C SER A 127 7.72 2.75 3.43
N ASP A 128 7.35 1.85 4.32
CA ASP A 128 8.30 0.96 5.01
C ASP A 128 8.90 -0.08 4.05
N SER A 129 8.10 -0.59 3.10
CA SER A 129 8.56 -1.52 2.07
C SER A 129 9.64 -0.92 1.18
N VAL A 130 9.42 0.30 0.69
CA VAL A 130 10.41 1.00 -0.13
C VAL A 130 11.65 1.37 0.68
N SER A 131 11.48 1.83 1.91
CA SER A 131 12.60 2.15 2.80
C SER A 131 13.45 0.91 3.08
N HIS A 132 12.82 -0.21 3.40
CA HIS A 132 13.51 -1.48 3.65
C HIS A 132 14.31 -1.93 2.40
N MET A 133 13.68 -1.95 1.22
CA MET A 133 14.38 -2.32 -0.01
C MET A 133 15.58 -1.40 -0.29
N ALA A 134 15.41 -0.09 -0.11
CA ALA A 134 16.50 0.86 -0.31
C ALA A 134 17.62 0.71 0.72
N ASP A 135 17.31 0.38 1.98
CA ASP A 135 18.30 0.09 3.03
C ASP A 135 19.06 -1.22 2.76
N ASP A 136 18.42 -2.18 2.08
CA ASP A 136 19.04 -3.43 1.60
C ASP A 136 19.81 -3.26 0.27
N GLY A 137 19.96 -2.02 -0.23
CA GLY A 137 20.79 -1.70 -1.39
C GLY A 137 20.06 -1.66 -2.73
N VAL A 138 18.73 -1.72 -2.73
CA VAL A 138 17.94 -1.50 -3.96
C VAL A 138 17.97 -0.01 -4.30
N ASP A 139 18.54 0.35 -5.42
CA ASP A 139 18.70 1.73 -5.91
C ASP A 139 17.83 2.07 -7.12
N ALA A 140 17.20 1.06 -7.76
CA ALA A 140 16.33 1.22 -8.91
C ALA A 140 14.96 0.55 -8.71
N PHE A 141 13.89 1.27 -9.06
CA PHE A 141 12.52 0.77 -9.02
C PHE A 141 11.86 0.94 -10.38
N LEU A 142 11.17 -0.11 -10.82
CA LEU A 142 10.45 -0.14 -12.09
C LEU A 142 8.96 -0.33 -11.80
N GLU A 143 8.16 0.66 -12.16
CA GLU A 143 6.71 0.58 -12.10
C GLU A 143 6.19 0.05 -13.44
N LEU A 144 5.60 -1.14 -13.42
CA LEU A 144 5.01 -1.79 -14.61
C LEU A 144 3.49 -1.71 -14.53
N GLY A 145 2.90 -1.00 -15.48
CA GLY A 145 1.46 -0.79 -15.55
C GLY A 145 1.09 0.66 -15.83
N PRO A 146 -0.20 0.97 -16.02
CA PRO A 146 -0.66 2.31 -16.37
C PRO A 146 -0.46 3.30 -15.21
N GLY A 147 0.07 4.47 -15.53
CA GLY A 147 0.33 5.56 -14.60
C GLY A 147 1.71 5.52 -13.95
N GLU A 148 1.95 6.44 -13.01
CA GLU A 148 3.24 6.64 -12.31
C GLU A 148 3.00 6.94 -10.81
N VAL A 149 1.99 6.30 -10.23
CA VAL A 149 1.59 6.58 -8.84
C VAL A 149 2.65 6.12 -7.86
N LEU A 150 3.16 4.90 -8.05
CA LEU A 150 4.16 4.30 -7.14
C LEU A 150 5.51 5.02 -7.28
N SER A 151 5.92 5.35 -8.49
CA SER A 151 7.12 6.18 -8.74
C SER A 151 7.03 7.53 -8.03
N GLY A 152 5.86 8.18 -8.10
CA GLY A 152 5.59 9.42 -7.37
C GLY A 152 5.61 9.26 -5.84
N LEU A 153 5.23 8.11 -5.30
CA LEU A 153 5.36 7.80 -3.88
C LEU A 153 6.82 7.55 -3.51
N ASN A 154 7.53 6.72 -4.28
CA ASN A 154 8.93 6.35 -4.03
C ASN A 154 9.85 7.57 -3.98
N LYS A 155 9.64 8.54 -4.89
CA LYS A 155 10.37 9.82 -4.90
C LYS A 155 10.23 10.61 -3.59
N ARG A 156 9.09 10.47 -2.88
CA ARG A 156 8.85 11.13 -1.59
C ARG A 156 9.39 10.35 -0.42
N ILE A 157 9.49 9.03 -0.53
CA ILE A 157 10.00 8.15 0.51
C ILE A 157 11.52 8.23 0.59
N ARG A 158 12.19 8.12 -0.54
CA ARG A 158 13.66 8.10 -0.57
C ARG A 158 14.18 8.93 -1.76
N LYS A 159 15.10 9.85 -1.49
CA LYS A 159 15.82 10.59 -2.54
C LYS A 159 16.94 9.74 -3.12
N GLY A 160 17.27 10.00 -4.39
CA GLY A 160 18.41 9.36 -5.06
C GLY A 160 18.10 8.00 -5.69
N LEU A 161 16.84 7.52 -5.60
CA LEU A 161 16.42 6.30 -6.30
C LEU A 161 16.30 6.55 -7.81
N THR A 162 16.71 5.58 -8.61
CA THR A 162 16.40 5.50 -10.03
C THR A 162 14.96 5.00 -10.17
N LEU A 163 14.08 5.81 -10.78
CA LEU A 163 12.67 5.49 -10.93
C LEU A 163 12.33 5.45 -12.41
N MET A 164 11.80 4.32 -12.87
CA MET A 164 11.34 4.11 -14.23
C MET A 164 9.91 3.59 -14.22
N ALA A 165 9.09 4.03 -15.20
CA ALA A 165 7.72 3.58 -15.35
C ALA A 165 7.46 3.16 -16.81
N ALA A 166 6.73 2.06 -17.00
CA ALA A 166 6.34 1.56 -18.31
C ALA A 166 4.87 1.14 -18.29
N GLY A 167 4.02 2.01 -18.80
CA GLY A 167 2.56 1.81 -18.87
C GLY A 167 2.06 1.31 -20.23
N THR A 168 2.94 1.22 -21.24
CA THR A 168 2.62 0.71 -22.59
C THR A 168 3.69 -0.26 -23.06
N PRO A 169 3.40 -1.11 -24.08
CA PRO A 169 4.39 -2.01 -24.67
C PRO A 169 5.64 -1.27 -25.17
N GLU A 170 5.47 -0.13 -25.81
CA GLU A 170 6.58 0.69 -26.36
C GLU A 170 7.47 1.24 -25.23
N ALA A 171 6.86 1.70 -24.15
CA ALA A 171 7.59 2.16 -22.95
C ALA A 171 8.36 1.00 -22.29
N LEU A 172 7.79 -0.20 -22.28
CA LEU A 172 8.45 -1.40 -21.74
C LEU A 172 9.68 -1.79 -22.60
N GLU A 173 9.57 -1.73 -23.92
CA GLU A 173 10.69 -2.00 -24.84
C GLU A 173 11.83 -0.97 -24.66
N ALA A 174 11.48 0.30 -24.53
CA ALA A 174 12.44 1.38 -24.27
C ALA A 174 13.14 1.17 -22.91
N MET A 175 12.38 0.84 -21.87
CA MET A 175 12.91 0.52 -20.55
C MET A 175 13.85 -0.70 -20.57
N ALA A 176 13.44 -1.79 -21.24
CA ALA A 176 14.26 -2.99 -21.38
C ALA A 176 15.57 -2.72 -22.13
N SER A 177 15.55 -1.82 -23.12
CA SER A 177 16.75 -1.40 -23.85
C SER A 177 17.67 -0.54 -22.98
N ALA A 178 17.13 0.37 -22.18
CA ALA A 178 17.90 1.16 -21.22
C ALA A 178 18.58 0.28 -20.17
N LEU A 179 17.89 -0.72 -19.63
CA LEU A 179 18.42 -1.64 -18.61
C LEU A 179 19.57 -2.53 -19.11
N ARG A 180 19.70 -2.77 -20.42
CA ARG A 180 20.83 -3.53 -21.00
C ARG A 180 22.12 -2.72 -21.08
N SER A 181 22.04 -1.41 -20.89
CA SER A 181 23.20 -0.50 -20.91
C SER A 181 23.71 -0.12 -19.51
N PHE A 182 23.10 -0.66 -18.47
CA PHE A 182 23.57 -0.65 -17.08
C PHE A 182 24.40 -1.93 -16.83
#